data_dfac2a3275a075dceea61749b1e99d9e
#
_entry.id   dfac2a3275a075dceea61749b1e99d9e
#
_cell.length_a   1.000
_cell.length_b   1.000
_cell.length_c   1.000
_cell.angle_alpha   90.00
_cell.angle_beta   90.00
_cell.angle_gamma   90.00
#
_symmetry.space_group_name_H-M   'P 1'
#
loop_
_entity.id
_entity.type
_entity.pdbx_description
1 polymer ?
#
loop_
_entity_poly.entity_id
_entity_poly.type
_entity_poly.pdbx_seq_one_letter_code
_entity_poly.pdbx_strand_id
1 'polypeptide(L)'
;LLRNDAPDLVISGINRGPNLGGACIYSGTVNAAMEASMAGRPALAASLRSFTSSDYSVAAEITLRVAEWALKNPLPRGALYNLNVPDLPMDRILGVRGAQKLAPMFLSDARYESFQSEYKHTFYFLTDGENPHAFPEDSDDVLNERGWATVSALSWDISLRQGMPPIDVKL
;
A
#
# COMPACT_ATOMS: atom_id res chain seq x y z
N LEU A 1 -6.67 -18.36 17.11
CA LEU A 1 -7.76 -19.03 16.40
C LEU A 1 -7.22 -20.06 15.39
N LEU A 2 -6.18 -19.77 14.62
CA LEU A 2 -5.69 -20.61 13.51
C LEU A 2 -4.39 -21.38 13.85
N ARG A 3 -4.16 -21.76 15.10
CA ARG A 3 -2.91 -22.39 15.53
C ARG A 3 -2.65 -23.74 14.86
N ASN A 4 -3.70 -24.51 14.60
CA ASN A 4 -3.61 -25.88 14.03
C ASN A 4 -3.98 -25.94 12.56
N ASP A 5 -4.49 -24.84 11.99
CA ASP A 5 -4.94 -24.75 10.60
C ASP A 5 -4.49 -23.40 10.02
N ALA A 6 -3.20 -23.32 9.83
CA ALA A 6 -2.56 -22.08 9.40
C ALA A 6 -2.80 -21.83 7.90
N PRO A 7 -3.24 -20.64 7.48
CA PRO A 7 -3.49 -20.35 6.07
C PRO A 7 -2.19 -20.36 5.26
N ASP A 8 -2.29 -20.79 4.01
CA ASP A 8 -1.18 -20.76 3.05
C ASP A 8 -0.85 -19.33 2.61
N LEU A 9 -1.85 -18.45 2.60
CA LEU A 9 -1.74 -17.02 2.25
C LEU A 9 -2.76 -16.21 3.04
N VAL A 10 -2.36 -15.04 3.49
CA VAL A 10 -3.25 -14.04 4.08
C VAL A 10 -3.44 -12.88 3.10
N ILE A 11 -4.68 -12.57 2.75
CA ILE A 11 -5.03 -11.42 1.91
C ILE A 11 -5.73 -10.40 2.79
N SER A 12 -5.21 -9.17 2.83
CA SER A 12 -5.85 -8.03 3.48
C SER A 12 -6.43 -7.09 2.42
N GLY A 13 -7.70 -6.79 2.51
CA GLY A 13 -8.41 -5.94 1.55
C GLY A 13 -9.67 -6.63 1.00
N ILE A 14 -10.25 -6.12 -0.07
CA ILE A 14 -9.75 -5.05 -0.96
C ILE A 14 -10.10 -3.69 -0.36
N ASN A 15 -9.08 -2.84 -0.19
CA ASN A 15 -9.26 -1.50 0.34
C ASN A 15 -9.92 -0.57 -0.69
N ARG A 16 -10.81 0.30 -0.21
CA ARG A 16 -11.29 1.45 -0.98
C ARG A 16 -10.27 2.58 -0.88
N GLY A 17 -9.66 2.94 -1.98
CA GLY A 17 -8.56 3.89 -2.06
C GLY A 17 -7.20 3.20 -2.22
N PRO A 18 -6.27 3.80 -2.96
CA PRO A 18 -4.96 3.25 -3.21
C PRO A 18 -4.08 3.26 -1.94
N ASN A 19 -3.18 2.31 -1.86
CA ASN A 19 -2.08 2.28 -0.90
C ASN A 19 -0.77 2.25 -1.69
N LEU A 20 -0.38 3.41 -2.20
CA LEU A 20 0.77 3.60 -3.08
C LEU A 20 1.85 4.42 -2.38
N GLY A 21 3.09 4.20 -2.77
CA GLY A 21 4.21 4.99 -2.28
C GLY A 21 4.33 5.01 -0.76
N GLY A 22 4.71 6.15 -0.23
CA GLY A 22 4.84 6.38 1.21
C GLY A 22 3.54 6.26 2.01
N ALA A 23 2.37 6.32 1.37
CA ALA A 23 1.08 6.13 2.02
C ALA A 23 0.91 4.73 2.64
N CYS A 24 1.68 3.74 2.17
CA CYS A 24 1.72 2.39 2.73
C CYS A 24 1.98 2.37 4.25
N ILE A 25 2.76 3.32 4.76
CA ILE A 25 3.11 3.40 6.19
C ILE A 25 1.88 3.67 7.06
N TYR A 26 0.90 4.40 6.53
CA TYR A 26 -0.33 4.78 7.24
C TYR A 26 -1.50 3.81 7.01
N SER A 27 -1.31 2.82 6.14
CA SER A 27 -2.39 1.94 5.71
C SER A 27 -2.66 0.80 6.69
N GLY A 28 -3.89 0.75 7.22
CA GLY A 28 -4.36 -0.40 7.98
C GLY A 28 -4.38 -1.70 7.17
N THR A 29 -4.70 -1.63 5.88
CA THR A 29 -4.71 -2.78 4.96
C THR A 29 -3.31 -3.35 4.76
N VAL A 30 -2.32 -2.50 4.50
CA VAL A 30 -0.92 -2.91 4.35
C VAL A 30 -0.38 -3.46 5.67
N ASN A 31 -0.67 -2.77 6.79
CA ASN A 31 -0.16 -3.20 8.10
C ASN A 31 -0.78 -4.51 8.59
N ALA A 32 -2.05 -4.81 8.25
CA ALA A 32 -2.65 -6.11 8.55
C ALA A 32 -1.97 -7.26 7.78
N ALA A 33 -1.62 -7.05 6.50
CA ALA A 33 -0.84 -8.01 5.74
C ALA A 33 0.61 -8.10 6.28
N MET A 34 1.19 -6.98 6.74
CA MET A 34 2.50 -6.96 7.36
C MET A 34 2.54 -7.81 8.63
N GLU A 35 1.54 -7.70 9.49
CA GLU A 35 1.42 -8.52 10.70
C GLU A 35 1.41 -10.01 10.36
N ALA A 36 0.66 -10.43 9.34
CA ALA A 36 0.66 -11.80 8.87
C ALA A 36 2.05 -12.26 8.38
N SER A 37 2.76 -11.40 7.65
CA SER A 37 4.11 -11.71 7.15
C SER A 37 5.13 -11.85 8.29
N MET A 38 5.02 -11.02 9.32
CA MET A 38 5.85 -11.10 10.52
C MET A 38 5.58 -12.40 11.31
N ALA A 39 4.32 -12.87 11.30
CA ALA A 39 3.95 -14.18 11.83
C ALA A 39 4.43 -15.35 10.95
N GLY A 40 5.12 -15.09 9.85
CA GLY A 40 5.70 -16.09 8.96
C GLY A 40 4.71 -16.67 7.95
N ARG A 41 3.65 -15.93 7.62
CA ARG A 41 2.69 -16.30 6.58
C ARG A 41 2.93 -15.49 5.31
N PRO A 42 2.86 -16.08 4.13
CA PRO A 42 2.76 -15.31 2.89
C PRO A 42 1.61 -14.32 3.00
N ALA A 43 1.81 -13.09 2.54
CA ALA A 43 0.81 -12.04 2.70
C ALA A 43 0.72 -11.12 1.48
N LEU A 44 -0.52 -10.71 1.18
CA LEU A 44 -0.88 -9.82 0.10
C LEU A 44 -1.82 -8.73 0.63
N ALA A 45 -1.44 -7.46 0.47
CA ALA A 45 -2.37 -6.35 0.63
C ALA A 45 -2.96 -6.01 -0.75
N ALA A 46 -4.27 -5.79 -0.84
CA ALA A 46 -4.96 -5.46 -2.08
C ALA A 46 -5.78 -4.19 -1.93
N SER A 47 -5.71 -3.31 -2.92
CA SER A 47 -6.37 -2.00 -2.93
C SER A 47 -6.92 -1.67 -4.31
N LEU A 48 -8.08 -1.02 -4.34
CA LEU A 48 -8.68 -0.43 -5.52
C LEU A 48 -8.40 1.08 -5.54
N ARG A 49 -7.84 1.61 -6.63
CA ARG A 49 -7.56 3.05 -6.80
C ARG A 49 -8.85 3.83 -7.06
N SER A 50 -9.74 3.83 -6.09
CA SER A 50 -10.97 4.62 -6.13
C SER A 50 -11.49 4.85 -4.71
N PHE A 51 -11.88 6.08 -4.41
CA PHE A 51 -12.52 6.42 -3.14
C PHE A 51 -14.06 6.36 -3.23
N THR A 52 -14.61 6.22 -4.43
CA THR A 52 -16.05 6.30 -4.68
C THR A 52 -16.65 5.03 -5.26
N SER A 53 -15.87 4.19 -5.93
CA SER A 53 -16.35 2.94 -6.53
C SER A 53 -16.94 1.99 -5.48
N SER A 54 -17.99 1.30 -5.87
CA SER A 54 -18.59 0.17 -5.13
C SER A 54 -18.40 -1.16 -5.87
N ASP A 55 -17.83 -1.15 -7.07
CA ASP A 55 -17.53 -2.34 -7.84
C ASP A 55 -16.08 -2.79 -7.64
N TYR A 56 -15.90 -3.95 -7.05
CA TYR A 56 -14.62 -4.57 -6.78
C TYR A 56 -14.34 -5.79 -7.67
N SER A 57 -15.20 -6.08 -8.65
CA SER A 57 -15.15 -7.33 -9.43
C SER A 57 -13.81 -7.50 -10.15
N VAL A 58 -13.33 -6.46 -10.84
CA VAL A 58 -12.04 -6.46 -11.53
C VAL A 58 -10.89 -6.59 -10.54
N ALA A 59 -10.94 -5.82 -9.46
CA ALA A 59 -9.91 -5.87 -8.43
C ALA A 59 -9.85 -7.25 -7.75
N ALA A 60 -11.00 -7.88 -7.50
CA ALA A 60 -11.07 -9.22 -6.93
C ALA A 60 -10.47 -10.28 -7.87
N GLU A 61 -10.79 -10.23 -9.16
CA GLU A 61 -10.24 -11.15 -10.14
C GLU A 61 -8.71 -11.01 -10.26
N ILE A 62 -8.20 -9.79 -10.35
CA ILE A 62 -6.76 -9.55 -10.41
C ILE A 62 -6.08 -9.97 -9.10
N THR A 63 -6.72 -9.70 -7.94
CA THR A 63 -6.20 -10.14 -6.63
C THR A 63 -6.03 -11.65 -6.56
N LEU A 64 -7.01 -12.43 -7.05
CA LEU A 64 -6.91 -13.89 -7.07
C LEU A 64 -5.75 -14.38 -7.96
N ARG A 65 -5.59 -13.81 -9.15
CA ARG A 65 -4.48 -14.14 -10.06
C ARG A 65 -3.12 -13.84 -9.44
N VAL A 66 -3.00 -12.67 -8.76
CA VAL A 66 -1.78 -12.29 -8.05
C VAL A 66 -1.54 -13.18 -6.83
N ALA A 67 -2.59 -13.59 -6.11
CA ALA A 67 -2.50 -14.49 -4.98
C ALA A 67 -1.95 -15.87 -5.40
N GLU A 68 -2.45 -16.45 -6.50
CA GLU A 68 -1.93 -17.69 -7.04
C GLU A 68 -0.46 -17.59 -7.47
N TRP A 69 -0.09 -16.44 -8.03
CA TRP A 69 1.31 -16.19 -8.39
C TRP A 69 2.18 -16.01 -7.13
N ALA A 70 1.71 -15.30 -6.11
CA ALA A 70 2.42 -15.04 -4.87
C ALA A 70 2.72 -16.34 -4.09
N LEU A 71 1.79 -17.30 -4.09
CA LEU A 71 2.00 -18.64 -3.51
C LEU A 71 3.16 -19.40 -4.15
N LYS A 72 3.39 -19.18 -5.45
CA LYS A 72 4.49 -19.79 -6.21
C LYS A 72 5.80 -19.01 -6.11
N ASN A 73 5.73 -17.77 -5.63
CA ASN A 73 6.85 -16.84 -5.51
C ASN A 73 6.91 -16.23 -4.10
N PRO A 74 7.13 -17.03 -3.07
CA PRO A 74 7.07 -16.55 -1.69
C PRO A 74 8.19 -15.54 -1.41
N LEU A 75 7.84 -14.49 -0.67
CA LEU A 75 8.78 -13.53 -0.13
C LEU A 75 9.39 -14.03 1.19
N PRO A 76 10.54 -13.48 1.61
CA PRO A 76 11.09 -13.74 2.93
C PRO A 76 10.10 -13.38 4.05
N ARG A 77 10.27 -14.00 5.21
CA ARG A 77 9.51 -13.65 6.41
C ARG A 77 9.63 -12.15 6.71
N GLY A 78 8.51 -11.50 7.01
CA GLY A 78 8.46 -10.08 7.26
C GLY A 78 8.37 -9.22 6.00
N ALA A 79 8.17 -9.84 4.83
CA ALA A 79 7.87 -9.14 3.59
C ALA A 79 6.51 -9.57 3.04
N LEU A 80 5.85 -8.67 2.31
CA LEU A 80 4.54 -8.87 1.72
C LEU A 80 4.48 -8.29 0.30
N TYR A 81 3.51 -8.75 -0.47
CA TYR A 81 3.13 -8.09 -1.71
C TYR A 81 2.03 -7.05 -1.45
N ASN A 82 2.16 -5.89 -2.09
CA ASN A 82 1.18 -4.82 -2.06
C ASN A 82 0.66 -4.59 -3.48
N LEU A 83 -0.59 -4.96 -3.72
CA LEU A 83 -1.28 -4.82 -5.01
C LEU A 83 -2.18 -3.59 -4.99
N ASN A 84 -2.07 -2.76 -6.01
CA ASN A 84 -3.00 -1.68 -6.29
C ASN A 84 -3.59 -1.87 -7.69
N VAL A 85 -4.91 -1.90 -7.80
CA VAL A 85 -5.65 -2.08 -9.05
C VAL A 85 -6.29 -0.76 -9.45
N PRO A 86 -6.10 -0.26 -10.69
CA PRO A 86 -6.83 0.90 -11.18
C PRO A 86 -8.34 0.62 -11.24
N ASP A 87 -9.16 1.63 -10.99
CA ASP A 87 -10.62 1.56 -11.15
C ASP A 87 -10.99 1.68 -12.64
N LEU A 88 -10.73 0.63 -13.38
CA LEU A 88 -10.94 0.51 -14.81
C LEU A 88 -11.61 -0.83 -15.14
N PRO A 89 -12.39 -0.90 -16.24
CA PRO A 89 -12.87 -2.18 -16.75
C PRO A 89 -11.68 -3.07 -17.17
N MET A 90 -11.87 -4.40 -17.11
CA MET A 90 -10.80 -5.39 -17.31
C MET A 90 -10.07 -5.23 -18.66
N ASP A 91 -10.79 -4.88 -19.70
CA ASP A 91 -10.25 -4.68 -21.07
C ASP A 91 -9.38 -3.43 -21.19
N ARG A 92 -9.42 -2.54 -20.21
CA ARG A 92 -8.59 -1.34 -20.15
C ARG A 92 -7.42 -1.44 -19.17
N ILE A 93 -7.35 -2.52 -18.37
CA ILE A 93 -6.19 -2.81 -17.55
C ILE A 93 -5.05 -3.32 -18.45
N LEU A 94 -3.92 -2.64 -18.42
CA LEU A 94 -2.75 -2.99 -19.25
C LEU A 94 -2.06 -4.29 -18.83
N GLY A 95 -2.40 -4.82 -17.68
CA GLY A 95 -1.85 -6.03 -17.09
C GLY A 95 -1.36 -5.79 -15.66
N VAL A 96 -0.64 -6.78 -15.10
CA VAL A 96 -0.02 -6.68 -13.78
C VAL A 96 1.46 -6.41 -13.94
N ARG A 97 2.00 -5.41 -13.22
CA ARG A 97 3.40 -5.02 -13.31
C ARG A 97 4.04 -4.84 -11.93
N GLY A 98 5.25 -5.38 -11.78
CA GLY A 98 6.07 -5.13 -10.59
C GLY A 98 6.61 -3.70 -10.58
N ALA A 99 6.34 -2.95 -9.52
CA ALA A 99 6.92 -1.64 -9.31
C ALA A 99 8.20 -1.76 -8.47
N GLN A 100 9.30 -1.27 -9.01
CA GLN A 100 10.61 -1.36 -8.35
C GLN A 100 10.84 -0.19 -7.37
N LYS A 101 10.06 0.87 -7.51
CA LYS A 101 10.13 2.07 -6.68
C LYS A 101 8.75 2.41 -6.13
N LEU A 102 8.74 2.86 -4.90
CA LEU A 102 7.58 3.49 -4.30
C LEU A 102 7.58 4.98 -4.61
N ALA A 103 6.43 5.53 -4.94
CA ALA A 103 6.28 6.97 -5.07
C ALA A 103 6.57 7.65 -3.71
N PRO A 104 7.41 8.67 -3.66
CA PRO A 104 7.63 9.39 -2.43
C PRO A 104 6.34 10.09 -2.00
N MET A 105 6.09 10.13 -0.70
CA MET A 105 4.99 10.90 -0.12
C MET A 105 5.57 12.13 0.55
N PHE A 106 5.23 13.30 0.03
CA PHE A 106 5.63 14.57 0.61
C PHE A 106 4.41 15.23 1.27
N LEU A 107 4.50 15.45 2.56
CA LEU A 107 3.50 16.21 3.33
C LEU A 107 3.87 17.69 3.47
N SER A 108 4.88 18.17 2.73
CA SER A 108 5.39 19.53 2.87
C SER A 108 4.34 20.61 2.59
N ASP A 109 3.37 20.32 1.74
CA ASP A 109 2.30 21.25 1.37
C ASP A 109 0.95 20.90 2.00
N ALA A 110 0.94 19.93 2.91
CA ALA A 110 -0.26 19.57 3.64
C ALA A 110 -0.79 20.77 4.45
N ARG A 111 -2.05 21.04 4.31
CA ARG A 111 -2.74 22.12 5.02
C ARG A 111 -3.73 21.53 6.01
N TYR A 112 -3.94 22.24 7.11
CA TYR A 112 -5.00 21.88 8.04
C TYR A 112 -6.23 22.75 7.74
N GLU A 113 -7.33 22.09 7.44
CA GLU A 113 -8.64 22.72 7.45
C GLU A 113 -9.32 22.42 8.78
N SER A 114 -10.08 23.38 9.30
CA SER A 114 -10.79 23.22 10.55
C SER A 114 -12.26 23.56 10.40
N PHE A 115 -13.11 22.83 11.12
CA PHE A 115 -14.51 23.22 11.32
C PHE A 115 -14.89 23.10 12.80
N GLN A 116 -15.87 23.88 13.22
CA GLN A 116 -16.48 23.76 14.54
C GLN A 116 -17.76 22.93 14.47
N SER A 117 -17.88 21.96 15.37
CA SER A 117 -19.13 21.24 15.57
C SER A 117 -20.16 22.09 16.35
N GLU A 118 -21.42 21.67 16.34
CA GLU A 118 -22.50 22.26 17.15
C GLU A 118 -22.16 22.29 18.66
N TYR A 119 -21.32 21.36 19.12
CA TYR A 119 -20.86 21.27 20.52
C TYR A 119 -19.59 22.10 20.79
N LYS A 120 -19.25 23.03 19.91
CA LYS A 120 -18.06 23.92 20.02
C LYS A 120 -16.70 23.19 20.04
N HIS A 121 -16.64 21.93 19.59
CA HIS A 121 -15.37 21.27 19.35
C HIS A 121 -14.82 21.68 17.98
N THR A 122 -13.54 22.01 17.93
CA THR A 122 -12.84 22.27 16.68
C THR A 122 -12.17 20.99 16.20
N PHE A 123 -12.46 20.58 14.98
CA PHE A 123 -11.84 19.46 14.29
C PHE A 123 -10.85 20.02 13.27
N TYR A 124 -9.70 19.39 13.17
CA TYR A 124 -8.69 19.71 12.18
C TYR A 124 -8.51 18.52 11.24
N PHE A 125 -8.56 18.78 9.94
CA PHE A 125 -8.34 17.80 8.90
C PHE A 125 -7.07 18.16 8.15
N LEU A 126 -6.25 17.14 7.92
CA LEU A 126 -5.14 17.26 7.01
C LEU A 126 -5.70 17.15 5.58
N THR A 127 -5.48 18.16 4.77
CA THR A 127 -5.83 18.15 3.35
C THR A 127 -4.59 17.90 2.52
N ASP A 128 -4.77 17.19 1.41
CA ASP A 128 -3.69 16.94 0.47
C ASP A 128 -3.23 18.27 -0.13
N GLY A 129 -1.93 18.56 -0.02
CA GLY A 129 -1.28 19.62 -0.78
C GLY A 129 -1.02 19.15 -2.22
N GLU A 130 -0.81 20.09 -3.12
CA GLU A 130 -0.26 19.77 -4.44
C GLU A 130 1.14 19.17 -4.26
N ASN A 131 1.40 18.01 -4.85
CA ASN A 131 2.74 17.44 -4.85
C ASN A 131 3.54 18.05 -6.02
N PRO A 132 4.46 18.98 -5.75
CA PRO A 132 5.20 19.67 -6.81
C PRO A 132 6.27 18.80 -7.47
N HIS A 133 6.49 17.58 -6.95
CA HIS A 133 7.56 16.71 -7.44
C HIS A 133 7.03 15.69 -8.43
N ALA A 134 7.68 15.58 -9.57
CA ALA A 134 7.45 14.49 -10.50
C ALA A 134 7.90 13.17 -9.88
N PHE A 135 7.00 12.20 -9.82
CA PHE A 135 7.35 10.85 -9.39
C PHE A 135 8.20 10.13 -10.46
N PRO A 136 9.07 9.20 -10.05
CA PRO A 136 9.77 8.35 -11.00
C PRO A 136 8.77 7.61 -11.90
N GLU A 137 9.05 7.55 -13.20
CA GLU A 137 8.14 6.95 -14.18
C GLU A 137 7.87 5.45 -13.96
N ASP A 138 8.79 4.77 -13.26
CA ASP A 138 8.73 3.37 -12.88
C ASP A 138 8.22 3.16 -11.44
N SER A 139 7.68 4.21 -10.81
CA SER A 139 7.05 4.11 -9.49
C SER A 139 5.69 3.46 -9.54
N ASP A 140 5.28 2.92 -8.41
CA ASP A 140 4.00 2.25 -8.25
C ASP A 140 2.81 3.16 -8.59
N ASP A 141 2.86 4.44 -8.22
CA ASP A 141 1.80 5.40 -8.47
C ASP A 141 1.68 5.76 -9.96
N VAL A 142 2.79 6.12 -10.60
CA VAL A 142 2.79 6.49 -12.03
C VAL A 142 2.38 5.33 -12.91
N LEU A 143 2.86 4.12 -12.61
CA LEU A 143 2.45 2.92 -13.35
C LEU A 143 0.96 2.64 -13.17
N ASN A 144 0.46 2.79 -11.94
CA ASN A 144 -0.95 2.55 -11.65
C ASN A 144 -1.87 3.58 -12.33
N GLU A 145 -1.49 4.85 -12.35
CA GLU A 145 -2.20 5.92 -13.06
C GLU A 145 -2.28 5.65 -14.57
N ARG A 146 -1.24 5.06 -15.13
CA ARG A 146 -1.19 4.66 -16.56
C ARG A 146 -2.03 3.42 -16.89
N GLY A 147 -2.70 2.81 -15.91
CA GLY A 147 -3.60 1.67 -16.11
C GLY A 147 -3.00 0.30 -15.83
N TRP A 148 -1.81 0.23 -15.22
CA TRP A 148 -1.25 -1.04 -14.75
C TRP A 148 -1.76 -1.39 -13.35
N ALA A 149 -2.19 -2.62 -13.12
CA ALA A 149 -2.26 -3.13 -11.78
C ALA A 149 -0.81 -3.33 -11.26
N THR A 150 -0.45 -2.62 -10.18
CA THR A 150 0.93 -2.60 -9.70
C THR A 150 1.12 -3.48 -8.48
N VAL A 151 2.22 -4.23 -8.46
CA VAL A 151 2.63 -5.04 -7.31
C VAL A 151 4.00 -4.56 -6.83
N SER A 152 4.08 -4.15 -5.56
CA SER A 152 5.32 -3.81 -4.89
C SER A 152 5.63 -4.83 -3.78
N ALA A 153 6.89 -5.12 -3.55
CA ALA A 153 7.31 -5.89 -2.38
C ALA A 153 7.69 -4.93 -1.25
N LEU A 154 7.04 -5.09 -0.09
CA LEU A 154 7.27 -4.29 1.09
C LEU A 154 7.87 -5.14 2.21
N SER A 155 8.63 -4.52 3.09
CA SER A 155 9.19 -5.16 4.29
C SER A 155 8.89 -4.32 5.53
N TRP A 156 8.75 -4.98 6.68
CA TRP A 156 8.63 -4.33 7.99
C TRP A 156 9.90 -3.57 8.37
N ASP A 157 11.04 -4.01 7.85
CA ASP A 157 12.33 -3.38 8.14
C ASP A 157 12.46 -2.06 7.37
N ILE A 158 12.19 -0.98 8.07
CA ILE A 158 12.33 0.39 7.60
C ILE A 158 13.69 1.00 7.99
N SER A 159 14.64 0.18 8.45
CA SER A 159 15.99 0.63 8.78
C SER A 159 16.68 1.25 7.58
N LEU A 160 17.47 2.27 7.82
CA LEU A 160 18.26 2.90 6.77
C LEU A 160 19.28 1.89 6.21
N ARG A 161 19.21 1.58 4.91
CA ARG A 161 20.05 0.56 4.25
C ARG A 161 21.56 0.82 4.40
N GLN A 162 21.95 2.08 4.52
CA GLN A 162 23.36 2.48 4.71
C GLN A 162 23.82 2.34 6.16
N GLY A 163 22.94 1.90 7.05
CA GLY A 163 23.20 1.86 8.48
C GLY A 163 23.14 3.24 9.14
N MET A 164 23.19 3.24 10.44
CA MET A 164 23.20 4.45 11.25
C MET A 164 24.64 4.92 11.49
N PRO A 165 24.95 6.21 11.42
CA PRO A 165 26.25 6.73 11.81
C PRO A 165 26.49 6.42 13.31
N PRO A 166 27.74 6.27 13.75
CA PRO A 166 28.05 6.05 15.16
C PRO A 166 27.55 7.23 15.99
N ILE A 167 26.92 6.89 17.11
CA ILE A 167 26.44 7.90 18.08
C ILE A 167 27.45 8.00 19.19
N ASP A 168 28.06 9.18 19.37
CA ASP A 168 28.90 9.54 20.51
C ASP A 168 28.30 10.79 21.17
N VAL A 169 27.35 10.57 22.06
CA VAL A 169 26.71 11.63 22.86
C VAL A 169 27.14 11.45 24.31
N LYS A 170 27.90 12.42 24.85
CA LYS A 170 28.21 12.47 26.27
C LYS A 170 27.00 13.03 27.03
N LEU A 171 26.58 12.34 28.06
CA LEU A 171 25.51 12.75 29.00
C LEU A 171 26.11 13.61 30.12
#